data_3587de9bf7a2172915796ebeb3102ab9
#
_entry.id   3587de9bf7a2172915796ebeb3102ab9
#
_cell.length_a   1.000
_cell.length_b   1.000
_cell.length_c   1.000
_cell.angle_alpha   90.00
_cell.angle_beta   90.00
_cell.angle_gamma   90.00
#
_symmetry.space_group_name_H-M   'P 1'
#
loop_
_entity.id
_entity.type
_entity.pdbx_description
1 polymer ?
#
loop_
_entity_poly.entity_id
_entity_poly.type
_entity_poly.pdbx_seq_one_letter_code
_entity_poly.pdbx_strand_id
1 'polypeptide(L)'
;MADFKDIFSPFINLFSREQLQAVLLAWLPSKLEPYFSGIIAVDMFITTLIATAIITLFYASCSLLQVFQFKSSLTVQIEYYVKGIYSTQEKNPLYEALSWIISQQTKELDKGSFIVQPTNSKNYGSYEVPDFNILPENKQQIIIEYKGRKFNVVYKLQETDKNNNNPQPLPYYKAPPDPMPSIYLSILNNGSSLNTRFDVNAVTEFIYEVTRSYFRAKEKHHRRSRYKRNEGNWIRVQYLSDLNGLETVVLDEPQEILLKKELDSFVNDKEFYKRNGIPYRRGFLLYGKPGTGKTSLIYAISSDLSRDLYYLNLKEIKNDNDMSAAFSSVPPNQIIVLEDVDAQSYILYNRDNQQNYFNFISEDFLKEKDDLSKYKELFSFISLSNFLGCLDGQILSEGTIIIMTTNHIEHLDPACTRPGRMDVRLNLEYCTHYQIRKMYQNVVKNPNAKFPNYILQKIPERSLPPCDVMLTMMSYRNESDLIPIKILELVEKYWQTN
;
A
#
# COMPACT_ATOMS: atom_id res chain seq x y z
N MET A 1 -9.52 41.47 19.99
CA MET A 1 -10.78 42.03 19.48
C MET A 1 -11.73 40.87 19.39
N ALA A 2 -12.74 40.84 20.28
CA ALA A 2 -13.75 39.81 20.19
C ALA A 2 -14.41 39.87 18.84
N ASP A 3 -14.57 38.72 18.21
CA ASP A 3 -15.09 38.59 16.85
C ASP A 3 -16.43 39.32 16.74
N PHE A 4 -16.51 40.27 15.82
CA PHE A 4 -17.76 40.99 15.49
C PHE A 4 -18.91 40.01 15.16
N LYS A 5 -18.59 38.77 14.83
CA LYS A 5 -19.51 37.67 14.59
C LYS A 5 -20.22 37.23 15.87
N ASP A 6 -19.50 37.21 17.02
CA ASP A 6 -20.06 36.79 18.30
C ASP A 6 -20.96 37.89 18.92
N ILE A 7 -20.78 39.14 18.50
CA ILE A 7 -21.59 40.26 18.96
C ILE A 7 -22.88 40.43 18.12
N PHE A 8 -22.82 40.19 16.81
CA PHE A 8 -23.93 40.46 15.90
C PHE A 8 -24.72 39.23 15.44
N SER A 9 -24.16 38.01 15.49
CA SER A 9 -24.89 36.79 15.10
C SER A 9 -26.10 36.51 16.01
N PRO A 10 -26.10 36.80 17.32
CA PRO A 10 -27.29 36.72 18.17
C PRO A 10 -28.35 37.74 17.75
N PHE A 11 -27.95 38.93 17.31
CA PHE A 11 -28.90 39.99 16.92
C PHE A 11 -29.60 39.72 15.58
N ILE A 12 -28.88 39.13 14.62
CA ILE A 12 -29.46 38.81 13.28
C ILE A 12 -30.45 37.64 13.37
N ASN A 13 -30.21 36.71 14.30
CA ASN A 13 -31.08 35.53 14.48
C ASN A 13 -32.21 35.79 15.53
N LEU A 14 -32.14 36.86 16.29
CA LEU A 14 -33.13 37.18 17.35
C LEU A 14 -34.32 37.99 16.85
N PHE A 15 -34.19 38.74 15.75
CA PHE A 15 -35.26 39.58 15.22
C PHE A 15 -35.55 39.23 13.76
N SER A 16 -36.77 38.81 13.49
CA SER A 16 -37.25 38.69 12.11
C SER A 16 -37.34 40.10 11.50
N ARG A 17 -37.31 40.17 10.14
CA ARG A 17 -37.44 41.44 9.40
C ARG A 17 -38.67 42.23 9.87
N GLU A 18 -39.75 41.54 10.17
CA GLU A 18 -41.02 42.09 10.66
C GLU A 18 -40.91 42.67 12.07
N GLN A 19 -40.17 42.02 12.96
CA GLN A 19 -39.95 42.51 14.32
C GLN A 19 -39.07 43.77 14.36
N LEU A 20 -38.01 43.81 13.51
CA LEU A 20 -37.17 45.02 13.38
C LEU A 20 -37.99 46.18 12.78
N GLN A 21 -38.88 45.91 11.84
CA GLN A 21 -39.77 46.91 11.25
C GLN A 21 -40.74 47.46 12.31
N ALA A 22 -41.35 46.58 13.13
CA ALA A 22 -42.26 47.03 14.19
C ALA A 22 -41.55 47.91 15.26
N VAL A 23 -40.31 47.55 15.65
CA VAL A 23 -39.53 48.33 16.60
C VAL A 23 -39.17 49.69 16.03
N LEU A 24 -38.75 49.76 14.75
CA LEU A 24 -38.41 51.02 14.11
C LEU A 24 -39.62 51.90 13.90
N LEU A 25 -40.77 51.35 13.53
CA LEU A 25 -42.03 52.10 13.40
C LEU A 25 -42.56 52.64 14.74
N ALA A 26 -42.27 51.95 15.85
CA ALA A 26 -42.59 52.45 17.18
C ALA A 26 -41.63 53.57 17.66
N TRP A 27 -40.34 53.54 17.24
CA TRP A 27 -39.30 54.43 17.75
C TRP A 27 -39.08 55.68 16.87
N LEU A 28 -39.14 55.55 15.54
CA LEU A 28 -38.86 56.62 14.58
C LEU A 28 -39.79 57.87 14.75
N PRO A 29 -41.11 57.71 14.97
CA PRO A 29 -41.98 58.88 15.13
C PRO A 29 -41.53 59.83 16.23
N SER A 30 -41.08 59.30 17.38
CA SER A 30 -40.61 60.16 18.49
C SER A 30 -39.33 60.95 18.18
N LYS A 31 -38.52 60.51 17.20
CA LYS A 31 -37.29 61.15 16.79
C LYS A 31 -37.46 62.11 15.56
N LEU A 32 -38.48 61.87 14.78
CA LEU A 32 -38.80 62.66 13.58
C LEU A 32 -39.87 63.74 13.83
N GLU A 33 -40.42 63.80 15.04
CA GLU A 33 -41.44 64.78 15.47
C GLU A 33 -41.14 66.19 15.03
N PRO A 34 -39.89 66.73 15.13
CA PRO A 34 -39.58 68.11 14.68
C PRO A 34 -39.72 68.34 13.17
N TYR A 35 -39.79 67.29 12.36
CA TYR A 35 -39.79 67.34 10.89
C TYR A 35 -41.14 66.94 10.28
N PHE A 36 -42.17 66.68 11.09
CA PHE A 36 -43.49 66.26 10.65
C PHE A 36 -44.31 67.43 10.13
N SER A 37 -45.05 67.14 9.07
CA SER A 37 -45.90 68.12 8.36
C SER A 37 -47.22 68.42 9.12
N GLY A 38 -47.55 67.68 10.15
CA GLY A 38 -48.80 67.76 10.89
C GLY A 38 -49.99 67.01 10.22
N ILE A 39 -49.72 66.41 9.05
CA ILE A 39 -50.70 65.57 8.36
C ILE A 39 -50.43 64.10 8.68
N ILE A 40 -51.19 63.47 9.51
CA ILE A 40 -50.98 62.11 10.07
C ILE A 40 -50.67 61.10 8.97
N ALA A 41 -51.39 61.13 7.85
CA ALA A 41 -51.21 60.17 6.73
C ALA A 41 -49.83 60.33 6.02
N VAL A 42 -49.34 61.58 5.86
CA VAL A 42 -48.05 61.88 5.22
C VAL A 42 -46.93 61.52 6.15
N ASP A 43 -47.07 61.80 7.44
CA ASP A 43 -46.06 61.53 8.47
C ASP A 43 -45.88 60.03 8.71
N MET A 44 -46.97 59.25 8.68
CA MET A 44 -46.90 57.79 8.71
C MET A 44 -46.27 57.21 7.44
N PHE A 45 -46.54 57.78 6.28
CA PHE A 45 -45.94 57.32 5.05
C PHE A 45 -44.42 57.56 5.03
N ILE A 46 -43.98 58.73 5.48
CA ILE A 46 -42.56 59.10 5.58
C ILE A 46 -41.83 58.20 6.58
N THR A 47 -42.40 57.89 7.75
CA THR A 47 -41.82 57.03 8.77
C THR A 47 -41.70 55.58 8.30
N THR A 48 -42.69 55.06 7.58
CA THR A 48 -42.62 53.70 7.00
C THR A 48 -41.58 53.61 5.88
N LEU A 49 -41.43 54.62 5.07
CA LEU A 49 -40.45 54.69 4.00
C LEU A 49 -39.01 54.74 4.54
N ILE A 50 -38.78 55.57 5.58
CA ILE A 50 -37.48 55.61 6.28
C ILE A 50 -37.15 54.33 6.97
N ALA A 51 -38.11 53.68 7.69
CA ALA A 51 -37.92 52.40 8.36
C ALA A 51 -37.54 51.30 7.36
N THR A 52 -38.25 51.19 6.24
CA THR A 52 -37.96 50.23 5.18
C THR A 52 -36.59 50.46 4.53
N ALA A 53 -36.22 51.71 4.32
CA ALA A 53 -34.89 52.06 3.79
C ALA A 53 -33.76 51.64 4.74
N ILE A 54 -33.90 51.93 6.04
CA ILE A 54 -32.91 51.55 7.06
C ILE A 54 -32.76 50.03 7.11
N ILE A 55 -33.87 49.26 7.11
CA ILE A 55 -33.85 47.80 7.16
C ILE A 55 -33.20 47.23 5.90
N THR A 56 -33.57 47.75 4.71
CA THR A 56 -32.96 47.26 3.46
C THR A 56 -31.45 47.57 3.37
N LEU A 57 -30.99 48.72 3.79
CA LEU A 57 -29.59 49.06 3.89
C LEU A 57 -28.84 48.16 4.93
N PHE A 58 -29.47 47.89 6.08
CA PHE A 58 -28.88 46.99 7.08
C PHE A 58 -28.72 45.59 6.52
N TYR A 59 -29.75 45.00 5.93
CA TYR A 59 -29.64 43.64 5.34
C TYR A 59 -28.71 43.63 4.11
N ALA A 60 -28.69 44.67 3.29
CA ALA A 60 -27.74 44.80 2.20
C ALA A 60 -26.28 44.86 2.69
N SER A 61 -26.01 45.65 3.74
CA SER A 61 -24.68 45.73 4.34
C SER A 61 -24.26 44.38 4.98
N CYS A 62 -25.16 43.69 5.67
CA CYS A 62 -24.91 42.33 6.21
C CYS A 62 -24.64 41.33 5.08
N SER A 63 -25.36 41.34 3.99
CA SER A 63 -25.14 40.47 2.84
C SER A 63 -23.81 40.78 2.13
N LEU A 64 -23.45 42.05 1.97
CA LEU A 64 -22.16 42.47 1.45
C LEU A 64 -20.99 42.00 2.35
N LEU A 65 -21.12 42.13 3.68
CA LEU A 65 -20.13 41.64 4.62
C LEU A 65 -19.97 40.09 4.55
N GLN A 66 -21.07 39.36 4.39
CA GLN A 66 -21.00 37.92 4.17
C GLN A 66 -20.30 37.56 2.84
N VAL A 67 -20.58 38.26 1.75
CA VAL A 67 -19.93 38.08 0.45
C VAL A 67 -18.44 38.46 0.51
N PHE A 68 -18.06 39.50 1.24
CA PHE A 68 -16.66 39.90 1.42
C PHE A 68 -15.89 38.91 2.31
N GLN A 69 -16.50 38.34 3.34
CA GLN A 69 -15.87 37.30 4.21
C GLN A 69 -15.66 35.97 3.48
N PHE A 70 -16.56 35.57 2.58
CA PHE A 70 -16.43 34.32 1.82
C PHE A 70 -15.38 34.39 0.71
N LYS A 71 -15.03 35.57 0.20
CA LYS A 71 -14.02 35.71 -0.86
C LYS A 71 -12.56 35.80 -0.40
N SER A 72 -12.32 35.82 0.90
CA SER A 72 -10.96 36.03 1.44
C SER A 72 -10.28 34.79 2.01
N SER A 73 -10.89 33.63 2.01
CA SER A 73 -10.28 32.41 2.50
C SER A 73 -9.96 31.45 1.35
N LEU A 74 -8.69 31.06 1.25
CA LEU A 74 -8.28 29.97 0.37
C LEU A 74 -8.89 28.67 0.89
N THR A 75 -9.74 28.05 0.10
CA THR A 75 -10.34 26.74 0.43
C THR A 75 -9.96 25.76 -0.65
N VAL A 76 -9.36 24.64 -0.25
CA VAL A 76 -9.01 23.51 -1.11
C VAL A 76 -10.00 22.39 -0.87
N GLN A 77 -10.63 21.90 -1.92
CA GLN A 77 -11.53 20.75 -1.87
C GLN A 77 -10.79 19.50 -2.29
N ILE A 78 -10.94 18.42 -1.51
CA ILE A 78 -10.36 17.11 -1.77
C ILE A 78 -11.48 16.10 -1.83
N GLU A 79 -11.66 15.50 -3.01
CA GLU A 79 -12.70 14.54 -3.29
C GLU A 79 -12.29 13.13 -2.87
N TYR A 80 -13.27 12.29 -2.51
CA TYR A 80 -13.05 10.90 -2.11
C TYR A 80 -12.56 10.02 -3.27
N TYR A 81 -13.09 10.26 -4.48
CA TYR A 81 -12.69 9.54 -5.69
C TYR A 81 -11.95 10.43 -6.67
N VAL A 82 -10.99 9.86 -7.35
CA VAL A 82 -10.33 10.46 -8.52
C VAL A 82 -10.62 9.61 -9.75
N LYS A 83 -10.65 10.24 -10.93
CA LYS A 83 -10.77 9.53 -12.20
C LYS A 83 -9.45 8.81 -12.49
N GLY A 84 -9.47 7.49 -12.51
CA GLY A 84 -8.36 6.68 -12.97
C GLY A 84 -8.18 6.72 -14.48
N ILE A 85 -7.06 6.18 -14.97
CA ILE A 85 -6.64 6.23 -16.38
C ILE A 85 -7.68 5.60 -17.33
N TYR A 86 -8.47 4.64 -16.86
CA TYR A 86 -9.49 3.93 -17.66
C TYR A 86 -10.93 4.29 -17.25
N SER A 87 -11.19 5.55 -16.84
CA SER A 87 -12.51 5.98 -16.35
C SER A 87 -13.01 5.20 -15.13
N THR A 88 -12.15 4.46 -14.46
CA THR A 88 -12.43 3.83 -13.18
C THR A 88 -12.38 4.85 -12.05
N GLN A 89 -13.29 4.74 -11.10
CA GLN A 89 -13.23 5.56 -9.89
C GLN A 89 -12.25 4.90 -8.90
N GLU A 90 -11.16 5.58 -8.61
CA GLU A 90 -10.17 5.15 -7.63
C GLU A 90 -10.25 6.02 -6.38
N LYS A 91 -9.96 5.41 -5.21
CA LYS A 91 -9.89 6.16 -3.96
C LYS A 91 -8.73 7.16 -4.01
N ASN A 92 -9.02 8.40 -3.61
CA ASN A 92 -8.02 9.46 -3.57
C ASN A 92 -7.05 9.23 -2.37
N PRO A 93 -5.77 8.98 -2.61
CA PRO A 93 -4.81 8.76 -1.52
C PRO A 93 -4.62 9.98 -0.62
N LEU A 94 -4.83 11.19 -1.13
CA LEU A 94 -4.80 12.43 -0.33
C LEU A 94 -5.97 12.50 0.64
N TYR A 95 -7.15 12.02 0.22
CA TYR A 95 -8.31 11.92 1.08
C TYR A 95 -8.09 10.92 2.23
N GLU A 96 -7.50 9.76 1.92
CA GLU A 96 -7.16 8.76 2.94
C GLU A 96 -6.15 9.30 3.96
N ALA A 97 -5.11 10.00 3.50
CA ALA A 97 -4.09 10.59 4.35
C ALA A 97 -4.65 11.67 5.29
N LEU A 98 -5.51 12.55 4.75
CA LEU A 98 -6.18 13.58 5.56
C LEU A 98 -7.17 12.96 6.55
N SER A 99 -7.94 11.97 6.14
CA SER A 99 -8.86 11.25 7.03
C SER A 99 -8.12 10.58 8.19
N TRP A 100 -6.93 10.05 7.94
CA TRP A 100 -6.07 9.45 8.95
C TRP A 100 -5.59 10.49 9.99
N ILE A 101 -5.05 11.63 9.57
CA ILE A 101 -4.59 12.66 10.51
C ILE A 101 -5.75 13.27 11.29
N ILE A 102 -6.90 13.48 10.64
CA ILE A 102 -8.12 13.95 11.29
C ILE A 102 -8.57 12.96 12.36
N SER A 103 -8.56 11.65 12.05
CA SER A 103 -8.89 10.61 13.00
C SER A 103 -7.97 10.59 14.23
N GLN A 104 -6.72 10.98 14.10
CA GLN A 104 -5.81 11.11 15.24
C GLN A 104 -6.18 12.31 16.13
N GLN A 105 -6.48 13.44 15.50
CA GLN A 105 -6.87 14.66 16.22
C GLN A 105 -8.26 14.53 16.87
N THR A 106 -9.19 13.79 16.26
CA THR A 106 -10.52 13.57 16.85
C THR A 106 -10.49 12.76 18.15
N LYS A 107 -9.48 11.92 18.36
CA LYS A 107 -9.29 11.16 19.59
C LYS A 107 -8.98 12.04 20.81
N GLU A 108 -8.54 13.27 20.57
CA GLU A 108 -8.22 14.27 21.61
C GLU A 108 -9.40 15.21 21.91
N LEU A 109 -10.52 15.06 21.18
CA LEU A 109 -11.68 15.93 21.35
C LEU A 109 -12.69 15.34 22.33
N ASP A 110 -13.07 16.10 23.33
CA ASP A 110 -14.04 15.67 24.35
C ASP A 110 -15.52 15.80 23.93
N LYS A 111 -15.81 16.51 22.83
CA LYS A 111 -17.18 16.78 22.37
C LYS A 111 -17.28 16.78 20.84
N GLY A 112 -18.38 16.26 20.32
CA GLY A 112 -18.70 16.25 18.89
C GLY A 112 -19.47 15.00 18.46
N SER A 113 -20.02 15.04 17.26
CA SER A 113 -20.62 13.87 16.59
C SER A 113 -19.63 13.30 15.59
N PHE A 114 -19.39 12.00 15.64
CA PHE A 114 -18.36 11.34 14.84
C PHE A 114 -18.92 10.12 14.13
N ILE A 115 -18.38 9.83 12.94
CA ILE A 115 -18.69 8.66 12.13
C ILE A 115 -17.46 7.73 12.12
N VAL A 116 -17.68 6.46 12.38
CA VAL A 116 -16.64 5.43 12.27
C VAL A 116 -16.63 4.89 10.84
N GLN A 117 -15.53 5.05 10.12
CA GLN A 117 -15.35 4.58 8.76
C GLN A 117 -14.24 3.54 8.69
N PRO A 118 -14.51 2.30 8.25
CA PRO A 118 -13.47 1.30 8.05
C PRO A 118 -12.54 1.71 6.92
N THR A 119 -11.23 1.56 7.11
CA THR A 119 -10.21 1.93 6.12
C THR A 119 -10.10 0.92 4.98
N ASN A 120 -10.37 -0.37 5.24
CA ASN A 120 -10.32 -1.45 4.27
C ASN A 120 -11.63 -2.24 4.21
N SER A 121 -12.40 -2.10 3.13
CA SER A 121 -13.68 -2.81 2.94
C SER A 121 -13.56 -4.21 2.32
N LYS A 122 -12.35 -4.66 1.91
CA LYS A 122 -12.24 -5.82 1.00
C LYS A 122 -11.83 -7.16 1.63
N ASN A 123 -11.45 -7.24 2.90
CA ASN A 123 -11.05 -8.51 3.49
C ASN A 123 -11.40 -8.60 4.99
N TYR A 124 -12.69 -8.73 5.29
CA TYR A 124 -13.10 -9.26 6.57
C TYR A 124 -13.07 -10.80 6.51
N GLY A 125 -11.86 -11.37 6.44
CA GLY A 125 -11.63 -12.77 6.73
C GLY A 125 -11.37 -12.90 8.23
N SER A 126 -12.33 -13.46 8.94
CA SER A 126 -12.25 -14.05 10.27
C SER A 126 -11.46 -13.28 11.37
N TYR A 127 -12.17 -12.78 12.37
CA TYR A 127 -11.72 -12.47 13.73
C TYR A 127 -10.76 -11.29 13.96
N GLU A 128 -10.34 -10.54 12.95
CA GLU A 128 -9.53 -9.32 13.14
C GLU A 128 -10.42 -8.09 13.15
N VAL A 129 -10.20 -7.21 14.14
CA VAL A 129 -10.86 -5.90 14.18
C VAL A 129 -10.36 -5.08 12.99
N PRO A 130 -11.24 -4.59 12.10
CA PRO A 130 -10.81 -3.77 10.97
C PRO A 130 -10.21 -2.45 11.45
N ASP A 131 -9.17 -1.99 10.78
CA ASP A 131 -8.68 -0.63 10.96
C ASP A 131 -9.78 0.36 10.56
N PHE A 132 -10.00 1.38 11.38
CA PHE A 132 -11.03 2.39 11.15
C PHE A 132 -10.54 3.80 11.48
N ASN A 133 -11.13 4.76 10.79
CA ASN A 133 -10.98 6.18 11.07
C ASN A 133 -12.22 6.71 11.79
N ILE A 134 -12.01 7.58 12.75
CA ILE A 134 -13.08 8.33 13.40
C ILE A 134 -13.12 9.71 12.76
N LEU A 135 -14.17 9.99 12.01
CA LEU A 135 -14.31 11.20 11.22
C LEU A 135 -15.44 12.07 11.76
N PRO A 136 -15.36 13.40 11.66
CA PRO A 136 -16.42 14.27 12.05
C PRO A 136 -17.66 14.09 11.18
N GLU A 137 -18.83 14.32 11.76
CA GLU A 137 -20.08 14.34 11.04
C GLU A 137 -20.16 15.51 10.05
N ASN A 138 -21.11 15.41 9.09
CA ASN A 138 -21.31 16.41 8.05
C ASN A 138 -21.42 17.85 8.61
N LYS A 139 -20.64 18.77 8.00
CA LYS A 139 -20.53 20.19 8.35
C LYS A 139 -19.83 20.51 9.69
N GLN A 140 -19.35 19.52 10.44
CA GLN A 140 -18.56 19.77 11.62
C GLN A 140 -17.16 20.31 11.25
N GLN A 141 -16.68 21.32 11.99
CA GLN A 141 -15.37 21.92 11.78
C GLN A 141 -14.37 21.36 12.77
N ILE A 142 -13.18 21.03 12.28
CA ILE A 142 -12.04 20.63 13.10
C ILE A 142 -10.86 21.55 12.78
N ILE A 143 -10.16 21.98 13.82
CA ILE A 143 -8.96 22.80 13.68
C ILE A 143 -7.74 21.91 13.89
N ILE A 144 -6.87 21.84 12.88
CA ILE A 144 -5.58 21.14 12.96
C ILE A 144 -4.47 22.18 13.01
N GLU A 145 -3.61 22.07 14.01
CA GLU A 145 -2.42 22.92 14.11
C GLU A 145 -1.20 22.23 13.50
N TYR A 146 -0.54 22.92 12.58
CA TYR A 146 0.66 22.43 11.91
C TYR A 146 1.66 23.57 11.71
N LYS A 147 2.89 23.43 12.23
CA LYS A 147 3.96 24.45 12.17
C LYS A 147 3.50 25.86 12.59
N GLY A 148 2.69 25.92 13.66
CA GLY A 148 2.16 27.21 14.17
C GLY A 148 1.06 27.85 13.31
N ARG A 149 0.58 27.15 12.27
CA ARG A 149 -0.58 27.57 11.45
C ARG A 149 -1.78 26.69 11.77
N LYS A 150 -2.96 27.30 11.80
CA LYS A 150 -4.22 26.60 12.08
C LYS A 150 -4.98 26.38 10.78
N PHE A 151 -5.26 25.12 10.48
CA PHE A 151 -6.05 24.69 9.34
C PHE A 151 -7.45 24.30 9.80
N ASN A 152 -8.45 24.87 9.18
CA ASN A 152 -9.85 24.50 9.42
C ASN A 152 -10.24 23.42 8.39
N VAL A 153 -10.70 22.28 8.87
CA VAL A 153 -11.11 21.14 8.07
C VAL A 153 -12.61 20.91 8.26
N VAL A 154 -13.34 20.83 7.15
CA VAL A 154 -14.79 20.63 7.15
C VAL A 154 -15.14 19.48 6.21
N TYR A 155 -15.94 18.53 6.69
CA TYR A 155 -16.57 17.50 5.86
C TYR A 155 -17.89 17.99 5.31
N LYS A 156 -18.10 17.86 3.99
CA LYS A 156 -19.39 18.18 3.36
C LYS A 156 -19.79 17.07 2.41
N LEU A 157 -20.99 16.53 2.58
CA LEU A 157 -21.64 15.71 1.57
C LEU A 157 -21.98 16.60 0.36
N GLN A 158 -21.63 16.16 -0.84
CA GLN A 158 -22.09 16.81 -2.05
C GLN A 158 -23.62 16.66 -2.12
N GLU A 159 -24.33 17.77 -2.07
CA GLU A 159 -25.76 17.78 -2.36
C GLU A 159 -25.90 17.51 -3.86
N THR A 160 -26.37 16.31 -4.20
CA THR A 160 -26.76 16.01 -5.58
C THR A 160 -27.96 16.90 -5.90
N ASP A 161 -27.80 17.78 -6.90
CA ASP A 161 -28.89 18.58 -7.43
C ASP A 161 -30.05 17.65 -7.83
N LYS A 162 -31.12 17.64 -7.04
CA LYS A 162 -32.33 16.82 -7.27
C LYS A 162 -33.14 17.29 -8.48
N ASN A 163 -32.63 18.19 -9.31
CA ASN A 163 -33.34 18.79 -10.45
C ASN A 163 -33.14 18.11 -11.80
N ASN A 164 -32.43 16.98 -11.89
CA ASN A 164 -32.44 16.20 -13.12
C ASN A 164 -33.46 15.05 -13.02
N ASN A 165 -34.74 15.43 -13.18
CA ASN A 165 -35.85 14.51 -13.44
C ASN A 165 -35.69 13.93 -14.86
N ASN A 166 -34.88 12.88 -15.00
CA ASN A 166 -35.06 11.88 -16.05
C ASN A 166 -34.27 10.60 -15.73
N PRO A 167 -34.86 9.65 -15.06
CA PRO A 167 -34.29 8.32 -14.96
C PRO A 167 -34.78 7.49 -16.16
N GLN A 168 -34.00 7.39 -17.21
CA GLN A 168 -34.12 6.22 -18.08
C GLN A 168 -33.24 5.11 -17.48
N PRO A 169 -33.78 4.00 -17.04
CA PRO A 169 -32.98 2.88 -16.54
C PRO A 169 -32.38 2.15 -17.74
N LEU A 170 -31.08 2.34 -17.95
CA LEU A 170 -30.28 1.47 -18.80
C LEU A 170 -29.94 0.19 -18.00
N PRO A 171 -30.22 -1.00 -18.52
CA PRO A 171 -30.28 -2.25 -17.76
C PRO A 171 -28.93 -2.93 -17.52
N TYR A 172 -27.82 -2.24 -17.29
CA TYR A 172 -26.52 -2.87 -16.92
C TYR A 172 -25.51 -1.94 -16.22
N TYR A 173 -25.89 -0.77 -15.73
CA TYR A 173 -24.97 0.05 -14.94
C TYR A 173 -25.26 -0.15 -13.44
N LYS A 174 -24.21 -0.53 -12.68
CA LYS A 174 -24.22 -0.44 -11.22
C LYS A 174 -24.63 0.98 -10.84
N ALA A 175 -25.59 1.10 -9.92
CA ALA A 175 -25.95 2.39 -9.34
C ALA A 175 -24.68 3.15 -8.95
N PRO A 176 -24.62 4.48 -9.21
CA PRO A 176 -23.49 5.27 -8.76
C PRO A 176 -23.33 5.06 -7.24
N PRO A 177 -22.09 4.89 -6.74
CA PRO A 177 -21.87 4.74 -5.32
C PRO A 177 -22.48 5.95 -4.58
N ASP A 178 -22.97 5.71 -3.38
CA ASP A 178 -23.51 6.77 -2.54
C ASP A 178 -22.53 7.97 -2.47
N PRO A 179 -23.04 9.22 -2.50
CA PRO A 179 -22.20 10.40 -2.51
C PRO A 179 -21.34 10.41 -1.24
N MET A 180 -20.03 10.26 -1.43
CA MET A 180 -19.06 10.33 -0.34
C MET A 180 -18.75 11.79 0.01
N PRO A 181 -18.52 12.14 1.29
CA PRO A 181 -18.20 13.50 1.68
C PRO A 181 -16.86 13.95 1.09
N SER A 182 -16.78 15.21 0.69
CA SER A 182 -15.53 15.88 0.33
C SER A 182 -14.93 16.59 1.54
N ILE A 183 -13.59 16.65 1.61
CA ILE A 183 -12.86 17.40 2.62
C ILE A 183 -12.58 18.80 2.11
N TYR A 184 -12.97 19.82 2.87
CA TYR A 184 -12.66 21.21 2.62
C TYR A 184 -11.62 21.68 3.62
N LEU A 185 -10.46 22.12 3.11
CA LEU A 185 -9.34 22.59 3.90
C LEU A 185 -9.17 24.09 3.69
N SER A 186 -9.16 24.88 4.77
CA SER A 186 -8.91 26.31 4.73
C SER A 186 -7.95 26.73 5.84
N ILE A 187 -7.19 27.82 5.61
CA ILE A 187 -6.29 28.38 6.62
C ILE A 187 -7.08 29.39 7.49
N LEU A 188 -6.98 29.24 8.81
CA LEU A 188 -7.50 30.23 9.74
C LEU A 188 -6.47 31.36 9.93
N ASN A 189 -6.81 32.57 9.50
CA ASN A 189 -6.00 33.75 9.78
C ASN A 189 -6.24 34.21 11.21
N ASN A 190 -5.23 34.13 12.06
CA ASN A 190 -5.21 34.83 13.34
C ASN A 190 -5.00 36.34 13.04
N GLY A 191 -6.07 37.11 13.03
CA GLY A 191 -6.28 38.53 12.76
C GLY A 191 -5.21 39.59 13.04
N SER A 192 -3.94 39.36 12.80
CA SER A 192 -2.86 40.30 13.15
C SER A 192 -1.95 40.76 12.02
N SER A 193 -2.36 40.62 10.75
CA SER A 193 -1.60 41.26 9.65
C SER A 193 -2.45 41.43 8.41
N LEU A 194 -2.63 42.70 8.00
CA LEU A 194 -3.31 43.15 6.77
C LEU A 194 -2.61 42.70 5.45
N ASN A 195 -1.49 41.95 5.53
CA ASN A 195 -0.66 41.54 4.41
C ASN A 195 -0.39 40.08 4.28
N THR A 196 -1.22 39.19 4.83
CA THR A 196 -1.05 37.74 4.58
C THR A 196 -1.59 37.40 3.18
N ARG A 197 -0.71 37.43 2.17
CA ARG A 197 -0.92 36.69 0.94
C ARG A 197 -1.33 35.26 1.32
N PHE A 198 -2.49 34.82 0.85
CA PHE A 198 -2.93 33.45 1.00
C PHE A 198 -1.85 32.54 0.39
N ASP A 199 -1.14 31.83 1.26
CA ASP A 199 0.02 31.05 0.84
C ASP A 199 -0.46 29.67 0.39
N VAL A 200 -0.75 29.51 -0.89
CA VAL A 200 -1.07 28.22 -1.51
C VAL A 200 0.03 27.20 -1.18
N ASN A 201 1.28 27.67 -1.09
CA ASN A 201 2.42 26.81 -0.77
C ASN A 201 2.29 26.19 0.62
N ALA A 202 1.71 26.91 1.60
CA ALA A 202 1.50 26.37 2.94
C ALA A 202 0.47 25.22 2.98
N VAL A 203 -0.60 25.33 2.19
CA VAL A 203 -1.59 24.25 2.05
C VAL A 203 -0.98 23.04 1.35
N THR A 204 -0.22 23.30 0.29
CA THR A 204 0.46 22.23 -0.47
C THR A 204 1.50 21.53 0.39
N GLU A 205 2.31 22.27 1.16
CA GLU A 205 3.28 21.72 2.10
C GLU A 205 2.59 20.87 3.18
N PHE A 206 1.50 21.34 3.75
CA PHE A 206 0.72 20.60 4.75
C PHE A 206 0.20 19.28 4.18
N ILE A 207 -0.47 19.32 3.00
CA ILE A 207 -1.00 18.11 2.36
C ILE A 207 0.14 17.13 2.05
N TYR A 208 1.27 17.60 1.53
CA TYR A 208 2.44 16.78 1.22
C TYR A 208 2.99 16.08 2.46
N GLU A 209 3.21 16.81 3.55
CA GLU A 209 3.77 16.25 4.78
C GLU A 209 2.79 15.27 5.48
N VAL A 210 1.49 15.58 5.49
CA VAL A 210 0.47 14.67 6.01
C VAL A 210 0.44 13.38 5.20
N THR A 211 0.47 13.49 3.88
CA THR A 211 0.48 12.34 2.97
C THR A 211 1.74 11.49 3.18
N ARG A 212 2.89 12.14 3.29
CA ARG A 212 4.16 11.46 3.56
C ARG A 212 4.16 10.74 4.92
N SER A 213 3.60 11.39 5.94
CA SER A 213 3.49 10.80 7.29
C SER A 213 2.54 9.61 7.32
N TYR A 214 1.42 9.71 6.59
CA TYR A 214 0.46 8.61 6.42
C TYR A 214 1.11 7.40 5.76
N PHE A 215 1.80 7.59 4.64
CA PHE A 215 2.46 6.48 3.95
C PHE A 215 3.56 5.84 4.80
N ARG A 216 4.34 6.65 5.55
CA ARG A 216 5.34 6.12 6.50
C ARG A 216 4.69 5.32 7.64
N ALA A 217 3.56 5.80 8.19
CA ALA A 217 2.83 5.07 9.22
C ALA A 217 2.25 3.76 8.65
N LYS A 218 1.70 3.80 7.44
CA LYS A 218 1.16 2.63 6.74
C LYS A 218 2.26 1.60 6.44
N GLU A 219 3.45 2.06 6.05
CA GLU A 219 4.61 1.21 5.83
C GLU A 219 5.07 0.51 7.13
N LYS A 220 5.11 1.23 8.26
CA LYS A 220 5.43 0.64 9.58
C LYS A 220 4.41 -0.40 10.05
N HIS A 221 3.14 -0.25 9.69
CA HIS A 221 2.06 -1.18 10.03
C HIS A 221 1.73 -2.14 8.89
N HIS A 222 2.55 -2.11 7.80
CA HIS A 222 2.35 -3.01 6.68
C HIS A 222 2.63 -4.44 7.10
N ARG A 223 1.58 -5.26 7.18
CA ARG A 223 1.74 -6.71 7.35
C ARG A 223 2.12 -7.30 6.00
N ARG A 224 3.32 -7.86 5.94
CA ARG A 224 3.79 -8.57 4.74
C ARG A 224 2.78 -9.60 4.30
N SER A 225 2.61 -9.73 3.00
CA SER A 225 1.60 -10.59 2.41
C SER A 225 2.19 -11.44 1.29
N ARG A 226 1.59 -12.61 1.10
CA ARG A 226 1.83 -13.45 -0.07
C ARG A 226 0.71 -13.25 -1.07
N TYR A 227 1.08 -12.94 -2.30
CA TYR A 227 0.18 -12.80 -3.44
C TYR A 227 0.37 -13.93 -4.42
N LYS A 228 -0.70 -14.36 -5.05
CA LYS A 228 -0.72 -15.27 -6.19
C LYS A 228 -1.46 -14.61 -7.33
N ARG A 229 -1.05 -14.87 -8.57
CA ARG A 229 -1.76 -14.41 -9.74
C ARG A 229 -2.95 -15.32 -10.03
N ASN A 230 -4.11 -14.73 -10.29
CA ASN A 230 -5.31 -15.44 -10.72
C ASN A 230 -6.05 -14.59 -11.74
N GLU A 231 -6.32 -15.15 -12.92
CA GLU A 231 -7.04 -14.48 -14.03
C GLU A 231 -6.50 -13.07 -14.36
N GLY A 232 -5.17 -12.93 -14.38
CA GLY A 232 -4.49 -11.66 -14.70
C GLY A 232 -4.32 -10.69 -13.52
N ASN A 233 -4.92 -10.95 -12.35
CA ASN A 233 -4.85 -10.10 -11.18
C ASN A 233 -4.05 -10.72 -10.04
N TRP A 234 -3.37 -9.87 -9.25
CA TRP A 234 -2.70 -10.30 -8.03
C TRP A 234 -3.71 -10.36 -6.88
N ILE A 235 -3.92 -11.55 -6.32
CA ILE A 235 -4.82 -11.80 -5.19
C ILE A 235 -3.97 -12.14 -3.96
N ARG A 236 -4.24 -11.44 -2.85
CA ARG A 236 -3.59 -11.77 -1.58
C ARG A 236 -4.12 -13.10 -1.07
N VAL A 237 -3.22 -14.05 -0.85
CA VAL A 237 -3.53 -15.39 -0.35
C VAL A 237 -3.52 -15.42 1.18
N GLN A 238 -2.48 -14.80 1.77
CA GLN A 238 -2.32 -14.80 3.23
C GLN A 238 -1.44 -13.64 3.69
N TYR A 239 -1.56 -13.29 4.94
CA TYR A 239 -0.57 -12.49 5.65
C TYR A 239 0.60 -13.36 6.07
N LEU A 240 1.81 -12.83 5.98
CA LEU A 240 3.01 -13.52 6.45
C LEU A 240 3.24 -13.17 7.93
N SER A 241 3.64 -14.18 8.70
CA SER A 241 4.06 -13.97 10.09
C SER A 241 5.35 -13.16 10.15
N ASP A 242 5.49 -12.37 11.22
CA ASP A 242 6.74 -11.69 11.49
C ASP A 242 7.78 -12.72 11.94
N LEU A 243 8.74 -12.98 11.08
CA LEU A 243 9.91 -13.80 11.34
C LEU A 243 11.09 -12.90 11.74
N ASN A 244 12.08 -13.46 12.39
CA ASN A 244 13.31 -12.73 12.76
C ASN A 244 14.27 -12.52 11.56
N GLY A 245 13.74 -12.32 10.37
CA GLY A 245 14.54 -12.05 9.18
C GLY A 245 15.49 -13.19 8.81
N LEU A 246 16.67 -12.82 8.33
CA LEU A 246 17.69 -13.76 7.87
C LEU A 246 18.23 -14.68 8.98
N GLU A 247 18.08 -14.32 10.24
CA GLU A 247 18.51 -15.16 11.38
C GLU A 247 17.73 -16.46 11.52
N THR A 248 16.56 -16.57 10.89
CA THR A 248 15.73 -17.78 10.92
C THR A 248 16.27 -18.90 10.03
N VAL A 249 17.10 -18.57 9.06
CA VAL A 249 17.66 -19.54 8.10
C VAL A 249 19.17 -19.56 8.26
N VAL A 250 19.72 -20.75 8.50
CA VAL A 250 21.16 -20.94 8.66
C VAL A 250 21.78 -21.33 7.33
N LEU A 251 22.50 -20.41 6.71
CA LEU A 251 23.30 -20.66 5.51
C LEU A 251 24.72 -21.08 5.89
N ASP A 252 25.47 -21.58 4.91
CA ASP A 252 26.91 -21.71 5.06
C ASP A 252 27.55 -20.31 5.20
N GLU A 253 28.60 -20.19 6.01
CA GLU A 253 29.16 -18.89 6.40
C GLU A 253 29.48 -17.96 5.24
N PRO A 254 30.17 -18.41 4.15
CA PRO A 254 30.44 -17.56 2.99
C PRO A 254 29.18 -17.07 2.29
N GLN A 255 28.13 -17.89 2.24
CA GLN A 255 26.85 -17.55 1.61
C GLN A 255 26.04 -16.57 2.45
N GLU A 256 26.10 -16.70 3.78
CA GLU A 256 25.46 -15.76 4.68
C GLU A 256 26.06 -14.35 4.56
N ILE A 257 27.39 -14.27 4.52
CA ILE A 257 28.12 -12.99 4.34
C ILE A 257 27.79 -12.37 2.98
N LEU A 258 27.82 -13.19 1.90
CA LEU A 258 27.49 -12.74 0.55
C LEU A 258 26.07 -12.20 0.48
N LEU A 259 25.08 -12.95 0.99
CA LEU A 259 23.67 -12.57 0.92
C LEU A 259 23.42 -11.25 1.67
N LYS A 260 23.91 -11.12 2.90
CA LYS A 260 23.79 -9.88 3.68
C LYS A 260 24.37 -8.70 2.93
N LYS A 261 25.60 -8.83 2.44
CA LYS A 261 26.27 -7.79 1.66
C LYS A 261 25.47 -7.37 0.43
N GLU A 262 24.94 -8.33 -0.33
CA GLU A 262 24.19 -8.06 -1.55
C GLU A 262 22.85 -7.39 -1.26
N LEU A 263 22.13 -7.79 -0.22
CA LEU A 263 20.87 -7.16 0.19
C LEU A 263 21.10 -5.74 0.71
N ASP A 264 22.09 -5.55 1.59
CA ASP A 264 22.43 -4.23 2.14
C ASP A 264 22.88 -3.25 1.06
N SER A 265 23.75 -3.70 0.14
CA SER A 265 24.18 -2.88 -0.99
C SER A 265 23.00 -2.52 -1.89
N PHE A 266 22.13 -3.47 -2.22
CA PHE A 266 20.98 -3.20 -3.07
C PHE A 266 20.03 -2.17 -2.44
N VAL A 267 19.72 -2.27 -1.16
CA VAL A 267 18.80 -1.34 -0.47
C VAL A 267 19.38 0.07 -0.37
N ASN A 268 20.70 0.18 -0.12
CA ASN A 268 21.34 1.47 0.16
C ASN A 268 21.83 2.19 -1.10
N ASP A 269 22.08 1.49 -2.20
CA ASP A 269 22.75 2.03 -3.39
C ASP A 269 21.80 2.48 -4.52
N LYS A 270 20.55 2.83 -4.22
CA LYS A 270 19.57 3.28 -5.23
C LYS A 270 20.13 4.38 -6.14
N GLU A 271 20.81 5.36 -5.60
CA GLU A 271 21.41 6.48 -6.34
C GLU A 271 22.56 6.02 -7.27
N PHE A 272 23.26 4.94 -6.93
CA PHE A 272 24.26 4.33 -7.79
C PHE A 272 23.63 3.78 -9.08
N TYR A 273 22.52 3.04 -8.95
CA TYR A 273 21.80 2.50 -10.11
C TYR A 273 21.32 3.63 -11.02
N LYS A 274 20.71 4.67 -10.45
CA LYS A 274 20.20 5.82 -11.19
C LYS A 274 21.32 6.57 -11.93
N ARG A 275 22.44 6.84 -11.24
CA ARG A 275 23.58 7.56 -11.83
C ARG A 275 24.23 6.82 -12.98
N ASN A 276 24.24 5.48 -12.94
CA ASN A 276 24.86 4.64 -13.97
C ASN A 276 23.86 4.19 -15.05
N GLY A 277 22.59 4.61 -14.99
CA GLY A 277 21.57 4.22 -15.96
C GLY A 277 21.24 2.73 -15.94
N ILE A 278 21.48 2.04 -14.81
CA ILE A 278 21.21 0.61 -14.62
C ILE A 278 19.81 0.45 -14.02
N PRO A 279 18.97 -0.48 -14.52
CA PRO A 279 17.68 -0.77 -13.89
C PRO A 279 17.84 -1.12 -12.41
N TYR A 280 17.09 -0.43 -11.53
CA TYR A 280 17.16 -0.66 -10.10
C TYR A 280 16.37 -1.91 -9.72
N ARG A 281 17.01 -3.06 -9.92
CA ARG A 281 16.49 -4.38 -9.64
C ARG A 281 17.62 -5.34 -9.25
N ARG A 282 17.31 -6.46 -8.58
CA ARG A 282 18.29 -7.52 -8.25
C ARG A 282 17.68 -8.90 -8.45
N GLY A 283 18.42 -9.80 -9.10
CA GLY A 283 18.04 -11.19 -9.32
C GLY A 283 18.82 -12.15 -8.44
N PHE A 284 18.10 -13.05 -7.73
CA PHE A 284 18.67 -14.12 -6.92
C PHE A 284 18.25 -15.48 -7.45
N LEU A 285 19.21 -16.35 -7.74
CA LEU A 285 18.97 -17.75 -8.08
C LEU A 285 19.36 -18.63 -6.90
N LEU A 286 18.36 -19.28 -6.30
CA LEU A 286 18.53 -20.27 -5.24
C LEU A 286 18.42 -21.66 -5.84
N TYR A 287 19.50 -22.44 -5.80
CA TYR A 287 19.48 -23.76 -6.37
C TYR A 287 20.10 -24.78 -5.43
N GLY A 288 19.80 -26.05 -5.65
CA GLY A 288 20.28 -27.16 -4.83
C GLY A 288 19.21 -28.19 -4.55
N LYS A 289 19.58 -29.31 -3.91
CA LYS A 289 18.71 -30.44 -3.64
C LYS A 289 17.46 -30.08 -2.86
N PRO A 290 16.38 -30.86 -2.94
CA PRO A 290 15.20 -30.69 -2.08
C PRO A 290 15.57 -30.70 -0.59
N GLY A 291 14.82 -29.94 0.22
CA GLY A 291 15.03 -29.91 1.68
C GLY A 291 16.20 -29.03 2.16
N THR A 292 16.85 -28.25 1.28
CA THR A 292 17.99 -27.38 1.63
C THR A 292 17.57 -25.99 2.10
N GLY A 293 16.28 -25.65 2.13
CA GLY A 293 15.80 -24.41 2.72
C GLY A 293 15.55 -23.25 1.73
N LYS A 294 15.47 -23.50 0.40
CA LYS A 294 15.22 -22.47 -0.63
C LYS A 294 13.99 -21.61 -0.34
N THR A 295 12.84 -22.23 -0.11
CA THR A 295 11.60 -21.52 0.22
C THR A 295 11.69 -20.77 1.55
N SER A 296 12.33 -21.37 2.57
CA SER A 296 12.56 -20.70 3.86
C SER A 296 13.39 -19.43 3.71
N LEU A 297 14.38 -19.44 2.82
CA LEU A 297 15.22 -18.30 2.54
C LEU A 297 14.44 -17.16 1.85
N ILE A 298 13.49 -17.49 0.96
CA ILE A 298 12.59 -16.50 0.37
C ILE A 298 11.80 -15.75 1.45
N TYR A 299 11.21 -16.48 2.40
CA TYR A 299 10.48 -15.88 3.52
C TYR A 299 11.39 -15.06 4.43
N ALA A 300 12.62 -15.51 4.67
CA ALA A 300 13.60 -14.79 5.47
C ALA A 300 14.02 -13.46 4.81
N ILE A 301 14.30 -13.46 3.51
CA ILE A 301 14.60 -12.24 2.74
C ILE A 301 13.40 -11.28 2.75
N SER A 302 12.18 -11.79 2.54
CA SER A 302 10.96 -10.98 2.62
C SER A 302 10.80 -10.34 3.99
N SER A 303 11.12 -11.09 5.07
CA SER A 303 11.05 -10.59 6.45
C SER A 303 12.08 -9.51 6.74
N ASP A 304 13.30 -9.74 6.34
CA ASP A 304 14.42 -8.84 6.57
C ASP A 304 14.19 -7.47 5.87
N LEU A 305 13.68 -7.52 4.65
CA LEU A 305 13.39 -6.33 3.84
C LEU A 305 11.99 -5.75 4.06
N SER A 306 11.13 -6.38 4.85
CA SER A 306 9.72 -5.99 5.06
C SER A 306 8.94 -5.88 3.74
N ARG A 307 9.14 -6.80 2.79
CA ARG A 307 8.55 -6.78 1.44
C ARG A 307 7.55 -7.91 1.23
N ASP A 308 6.53 -7.62 0.43
CA ASP A 308 5.55 -8.62 -0.02
C ASP A 308 6.15 -9.62 -1.01
N LEU A 309 5.57 -10.81 -1.06
CA LEU A 309 5.94 -11.89 -1.98
C LEU A 309 4.87 -12.07 -3.07
N TYR A 310 5.27 -11.90 -4.32
CA TYR A 310 4.44 -12.07 -5.51
C TYR A 310 4.83 -13.36 -6.24
N TYR A 311 4.08 -14.44 -6.00
CA TYR A 311 4.34 -15.75 -6.58
C TYR A 311 3.78 -15.84 -7.99
N LEU A 312 4.67 -15.96 -8.95
CA LEU A 312 4.33 -16.10 -10.37
C LEU A 312 4.56 -17.56 -10.81
N ASN A 313 3.47 -18.23 -11.17
CA ASN A 313 3.51 -19.56 -11.76
C ASN A 313 3.48 -19.43 -13.28
N LEU A 314 4.55 -19.86 -13.96
CA LEU A 314 4.66 -19.75 -15.41
C LEU A 314 3.63 -20.61 -16.16
N LYS A 315 3.11 -21.69 -15.53
CA LYS A 315 2.03 -22.52 -16.10
C LYS A 315 0.69 -21.77 -16.22
N GLU A 316 0.49 -20.72 -15.43
CA GLU A 316 -0.74 -19.91 -15.43
C GLU A 316 -0.68 -18.75 -16.41
N ILE A 317 0.47 -18.50 -17.04
CA ILE A 317 0.68 -17.43 -18.01
C ILE A 317 0.21 -17.88 -19.39
N LYS A 318 -0.64 -17.08 -20.02
CA LYS A 318 -1.28 -17.44 -21.30
C LYS A 318 -0.48 -17.08 -22.53
N ASN A 319 0.28 -16.00 -22.50
CA ASN A 319 1.07 -15.48 -23.62
C ASN A 319 2.11 -14.45 -23.15
N ASP A 320 2.92 -13.95 -24.07
CA ASP A 320 3.98 -12.98 -23.82
C ASP A 320 3.45 -11.65 -23.23
N ASN A 321 2.29 -11.17 -23.71
CA ASN A 321 1.68 -9.95 -23.15
C ASN A 321 1.23 -10.15 -21.71
N ASP A 322 0.65 -11.31 -21.41
CA ASP A 322 0.23 -11.68 -20.07
C ASP A 322 1.42 -11.80 -19.12
N MET A 323 2.56 -12.33 -19.60
CA MET A 323 3.81 -12.36 -18.86
C MET A 323 4.31 -10.94 -18.56
N SER A 324 4.40 -10.09 -19.56
CA SER A 324 4.84 -8.71 -19.40
C SER A 324 3.94 -7.94 -18.44
N ALA A 325 2.62 -8.14 -18.53
CA ALA A 325 1.64 -7.57 -17.60
C ALA A 325 1.83 -8.09 -16.16
N ALA A 326 2.17 -9.39 -16.00
CA ALA A 326 2.42 -9.96 -14.68
C ALA A 326 3.61 -9.29 -13.98
N PHE A 327 4.72 -9.12 -14.70
CA PHE A 327 5.91 -8.49 -14.13
C PHE A 327 5.73 -6.99 -13.88
N SER A 328 5.11 -6.25 -14.81
CA SER A 328 4.93 -4.79 -14.70
C SER A 328 3.88 -4.38 -13.68
N SER A 329 2.92 -5.25 -13.34
CA SER A 329 1.86 -4.95 -12.37
C SER A 329 2.28 -5.13 -10.91
N VAL A 330 3.48 -5.63 -10.63
CA VAL A 330 4.01 -5.73 -9.27
C VAL A 330 4.43 -4.35 -8.78
N PRO A 331 3.99 -3.92 -7.58
CA PRO A 331 4.37 -2.62 -7.04
C PRO A 331 5.89 -2.46 -6.83
N PRO A 332 6.41 -1.23 -6.74
CA PRO A 332 7.83 -0.98 -6.44
C PRO A 332 8.26 -1.60 -5.10
N ASN A 333 9.54 -1.94 -5.00
CA ASN A 333 10.18 -2.48 -3.80
C ASN A 333 9.57 -3.81 -3.31
N GLN A 334 8.98 -4.61 -4.18
CA GLN A 334 8.45 -5.92 -3.84
C GLN A 334 9.33 -7.07 -4.36
N ILE A 335 8.98 -8.31 -3.99
CA ILE A 335 9.71 -9.51 -4.38
C ILE A 335 8.83 -10.35 -5.31
N ILE A 336 9.31 -10.61 -6.53
CA ILE A 336 8.72 -11.58 -7.46
C ILE A 336 9.39 -12.93 -7.22
N VAL A 337 8.59 -13.97 -7.03
CA VAL A 337 9.05 -15.32 -6.75
C VAL A 337 8.64 -16.27 -7.87
N LEU A 338 9.61 -16.97 -8.41
CA LEU A 338 9.46 -18.03 -9.40
C LEU A 338 10.02 -19.33 -8.79
N GLU A 339 9.16 -20.12 -8.12
CA GLU A 339 9.59 -21.38 -7.49
C GLU A 339 9.61 -22.53 -8.48
N ASP A 340 10.59 -23.43 -8.30
CA ASP A 340 10.75 -24.69 -9.04
C ASP A 340 10.59 -24.50 -10.57
N VAL A 341 11.35 -23.53 -11.12
CA VAL A 341 11.25 -23.13 -12.53
C VAL A 341 11.55 -24.28 -13.50
N ASP A 342 12.36 -25.24 -13.07
CA ASP A 342 12.62 -26.50 -13.77
C ASP A 342 11.38 -27.38 -13.95
N ALA A 343 10.39 -27.28 -13.03
CA ALA A 343 9.14 -28.03 -13.10
C ALA A 343 8.00 -27.24 -13.77
N GLN A 344 8.15 -25.93 -13.96
CA GLN A 344 7.08 -25.05 -14.43
C GLN A 344 7.02 -24.91 -15.95
N SER A 345 8.14 -24.79 -16.64
CA SER A 345 8.15 -24.49 -18.06
C SER A 345 9.38 -25.04 -18.78
N TYR A 346 9.12 -25.82 -19.82
CA TYR A 346 10.17 -26.33 -20.71
C TYR A 346 10.88 -25.23 -21.52
N ILE A 347 10.31 -24.04 -21.62
CA ILE A 347 10.88 -22.90 -22.33
C ILE A 347 12.19 -22.43 -21.66
N LEU A 348 12.31 -22.68 -20.35
CA LEU A 348 13.49 -22.33 -19.58
C LEU A 348 14.60 -23.37 -19.64
N TYR A 349 14.35 -24.53 -20.27
CA TYR A 349 15.36 -25.57 -20.44
C TYR A 349 16.44 -25.15 -21.44
N ASN A 350 17.65 -25.66 -21.19
CA ASN A 350 18.76 -25.53 -22.13
C ASN A 350 18.35 -25.98 -23.55
N ARG A 351 18.70 -25.20 -24.56
CA ARG A 351 18.29 -25.39 -25.96
C ARG A 351 18.59 -26.78 -26.48
N ASP A 352 19.70 -27.38 -26.05
CA ASP A 352 20.08 -28.75 -26.44
C ASP A 352 19.10 -29.79 -25.90
N ASN A 353 18.55 -29.57 -24.68
CA ASN A 353 17.55 -30.43 -24.07
C ASN A 353 16.14 -30.20 -24.66
N GLN A 354 15.84 -28.97 -25.13
CA GLN A 354 14.58 -28.69 -25.83
C GLN A 354 14.45 -29.47 -27.12
N GLN A 355 15.53 -29.56 -27.93
CA GLN A 355 15.53 -30.34 -29.17
C GLN A 355 15.32 -31.83 -28.92
N ASN A 356 15.96 -32.40 -27.90
CA ASN A 356 15.79 -33.80 -27.52
C ASN A 356 14.38 -34.10 -27.05
N TYR A 357 13.75 -33.18 -26.30
CA TYR A 357 12.37 -33.34 -25.85
C TYR A 357 11.36 -33.21 -26.99
N PHE A 358 11.56 -32.26 -27.92
CA PHE A 358 10.76 -32.16 -29.15
C PHE A 358 10.90 -33.39 -30.04
N ASN A 359 12.08 -33.95 -30.15
CA ASN A 359 12.30 -35.18 -30.91
C ASN A 359 11.62 -36.38 -30.25
N PHE A 360 11.67 -36.50 -28.92
CA PHE A 360 11.00 -37.54 -28.15
C PHE A 360 9.46 -37.47 -28.31
N ILE A 361 8.88 -36.27 -28.16
CA ILE A 361 7.45 -36.05 -28.38
C ILE A 361 7.08 -36.31 -29.84
N SER A 362 7.88 -35.86 -30.80
CA SER A 362 7.59 -36.05 -32.21
C SER A 362 7.64 -37.51 -32.64
N GLU A 363 8.49 -38.36 -32.05
CA GLU A 363 8.56 -39.78 -32.34
C GLU A 363 7.36 -40.57 -31.77
N ASP A 364 6.86 -40.25 -30.62
CA ASP A 364 5.67 -40.88 -30.02
C ASP A 364 4.36 -40.44 -30.66
N PHE A 365 4.27 -39.16 -31.09
CA PHE A 365 3.04 -38.55 -31.62
C PHE A 365 2.94 -38.55 -33.15
N LEU A 366 4.02 -38.81 -33.93
CA LEU A 366 3.94 -38.99 -35.36
C LEU A 366 3.16 -40.24 -35.77
N LYS A 367 2.71 -41.04 -34.80
CA LYS A 367 1.84 -42.21 -35.05
C LYS A 367 0.36 -41.87 -35.17
N GLU A 368 -0.06 -40.65 -34.80
CA GLU A 368 -1.44 -40.18 -34.97
C GLU A 368 -1.47 -38.93 -35.85
N LYS A 369 -1.90 -39.11 -37.07
CA LYS A 369 -1.73 -38.24 -38.24
C LYS A 369 -2.67 -37.02 -38.33
N ASP A 370 -3.37 -36.58 -37.32
CA ASP A 370 -4.29 -35.43 -37.47
C ASP A 370 -4.23 -34.47 -36.30
N ASP A 371 -3.53 -33.36 -36.45
CA ASP A 371 -3.65 -32.06 -35.76
C ASP A 371 -2.34 -31.41 -35.24
N LEU A 372 -1.38 -31.25 -36.13
CA LEU A 372 -0.16 -30.45 -35.85
C LEU A 372 -0.49 -28.99 -35.51
N SER A 373 -1.65 -28.47 -35.93
CA SER A 373 -2.12 -27.11 -35.64
C SER A 373 -2.54 -26.95 -34.21
N LYS A 374 -3.24 -27.93 -33.63
CA LYS A 374 -3.70 -27.94 -32.24
C LYS A 374 -2.55 -28.00 -31.25
N TYR A 375 -1.47 -28.67 -31.61
CA TYR A 375 -0.27 -28.78 -30.76
C TYR A 375 0.61 -27.53 -30.83
N LYS A 376 0.66 -26.81 -31.95
CA LYS A 376 1.27 -25.48 -31.98
C LYS A 376 0.57 -24.46 -31.09
N GLU A 377 -0.74 -24.53 -30.94
CA GLU A 377 -1.49 -23.73 -30.01
C GLU A 377 -1.23 -24.10 -28.53
N LEU A 378 -0.94 -25.35 -28.21
CA LEU A 378 -0.61 -25.82 -26.85
C LEU A 378 0.80 -25.42 -26.40
N PHE A 379 1.75 -25.19 -27.34
CA PHE A 379 3.16 -24.95 -27.04
C PHE A 379 3.64 -23.51 -27.32
N SER A 380 2.77 -22.61 -27.79
CA SER A 380 3.23 -21.37 -28.44
C SER A 380 3.02 -20.08 -27.64
N PHE A 381 2.78 -20.13 -26.34
CA PHE A 381 2.28 -18.91 -25.70
C PHE A 381 3.31 -18.05 -24.97
N ILE A 382 4.46 -18.59 -24.58
CA ILE A 382 5.51 -17.87 -23.89
C ILE A 382 6.82 -18.04 -24.64
N SER A 383 7.48 -16.93 -25.02
CA SER A 383 8.80 -17.00 -25.62
C SER A 383 9.91 -16.83 -24.57
N LEU A 384 11.01 -17.59 -24.72
CA LEU A 384 12.21 -17.38 -23.89
C LEU A 384 12.70 -15.93 -24.00
N SER A 385 12.63 -15.35 -25.19
CA SER A 385 13.05 -13.97 -25.43
C SER A 385 12.29 -12.97 -24.59
N ASN A 386 10.95 -13.10 -24.51
CA ASN A 386 10.12 -12.21 -23.68
C ASN A 386 10.39 -12.43 -22.18
N PHE A 387 10.52 -13.69 -21.74
CA PHE A 387 10.89 -13.98 -20.36
C PHE A 387 12.23 -13.35 -19.98
N LEU A 388 13.26 -13.50 -20.83
CA LEU A 388 14.54 -12.87 -20.58
C LEU A 388 14.45 -11.34 -20.56
N GLY A 389 13.62 -10.74 -21.43
CA GLY A 389 13.32 -9.31 -21.42
C GLY A 389 12.66 -8.86 -20.11
N CYS A 390 11.75 -9.67 -19.53
CA CYS A 390 11.20 -9.41 -18.21
C CYS A 390 12.29 -9.43 -17.12
N LEU A 391 13.23 -10.37 -17.20
CA LEU A 391 14.34 -10.45 -16.26
C LEU A 391 15.34 -9.29 -16.41
N ASP A 392 15.51 -8.72 -17.59
CA ASP A 392 16.43 -7.59 -17.84
C ASP A 392 16.00 -6.30 -17.11
N GLY A 393 14.75 -6.24 -16.63
CA GLY A 393 14.29 -5.19 -15.71
C GLY A 393 13.69 -3.96 -16.38
N GLN A 394 13.54 -3.92 -17.70
CA GLN A 394 13.00 -2.76 -18.42
C GLN A 394 11.52 -2.47 -18.10
N ILE A 395 10.76 -3.52 -17.78
CA ILE A 395 9.32 -3.43 -17.47
C ILE A 395 9.01 -3.55 -15.98
N LEU A 396 10.03 -3.77 -15.16
CA LEU A 396 9.86 -3.91 -13.70
C LEU A 396 9.69 -2.57 -13.02
N SER A 397 8.92 -2.56 -11.94
CA SER A 397 8.90 -1.44 -11.02
C SER A 397 10.25 -1.28 -10.32
N GLU A 398 10.64 -0.04 -10.00
CA GLU A 398 11.91 0.23 -9.30
C GLU A 398 12.03 -0.52 -7.96
N GLY A 399 13.23 -1.00 -7.67
CA GLY A 399 13.53 -1.69 -6.42
C GLY A 399 13.02 -3.12 -6.34
N THR A 400 12.55 -3.70 -7.46
CA THR A 400 12.07 -5.08 -7.48
C THR A 400 13.22 -6.08 -7.31
N ILE A 401 13.00 -7.08 -6.46
CA ILE A 401 13.84 -8.26 -6.34
C ILE A 401 13.15 -9.43 -7.03
N ILE A 402 13.89 -10.18 -7.85
CA ILE A 402 13.41 -11.42 -8.46
C ILE A 402 14.14 -12.57 -7.80
N ILE A 403 13.39 -13.54 -7.27
CA ILE A 403 13.97 -14.78 -6.71
C ILE A 403 13.47 -15.95 -7.53
N MET A 404 14.41 -16.68 -8.13
CA MET A 404 14.13 -17.95 -8.83
C MET A 404 14.65 -19.11 -8.00
N THR A 405 13.88 -20.20 -7.94
CA THR A 405 14.36 -21.46 -7.32
C THR A 405 14.35 -22.59 -8.33
N THR A 406 15.33 -23.49 -8.24
CA THR A 406 15.40 -24.72 -9.02
C THR A 406 16.10 -25.82 -8.21
N ASN A 407 15.70 -27.06 -8.44
CA ASN A 407 16.44 -28.22 -7.95
C ASN A 407 17.51 -28.67 -8.95
N HIS A 408 17.38 -28.28 -10.23
CA HIS A 408 18.17 -28.73 -11.36
C HIS A 408 18.69 -27.55 -12.18
N ILE A 409 19.76 -26.91 -11.69
CA ILE A 409 20.36 -25.75 -12.38
C ILE A 409 20.89 -26.12 -13.76
N GLU A 410 21.28 -27.38 -13.96
CA GLU A 410 21.78 -27.92 -15.24
C GLU A 410 20.72 -27.94 -16.33
N HIS A 411 19.44 -27.92 -15.97
CA HIS A 411 18.34 -27.83 -16.93
C HIS A 411 18.06 -26.42 -17.40
N LEU A 412 18.46 -25.40 -16.62
CA LEU A 412 18.12 -24.02 -16.91
C LEU A 412 18.96 -23.45 -18.05
N ASP A 413 18.32 -22.72 -18.99
CA ASP A 413 19.05 -22.03 -20.07
C ASP A 413 20.07 -21.06 -19.48
N PRO A 414 21.35 -21.13 -19.88
CA PRO A 414 22.42 -20.28 -19.39
C PRO A 414 22.11 -18.77 -19.52
N ALA A 415 21.26 -18.39 -20.50
CA ALA A 415 20.84 -17.00 -20.65
C ALA A 415 20.09 -16.45 -19.44
N CYS A 416 19.36 -17.29 -18.68
CA CYS A 416 18.68 -16.87 -17.46
C CYS A 416 19.67 -16.47 -16.35
N THR A 417 20.83 -17.10 -16.32
CA THR A 417 21.82 -16.92 -15.24
C THR A 417 22.90 -15.89 -15.56
N ARG A 418 22.78 -15.15 -16.67
CA ARG A 418 23.74 -14.10 -17.02
C ARG A 418 23.67 -12.92 -16.05
N PRO A 419 24.81 -12.21 -15.82
CA PRO A 419 24.82 -10.92 -15.15
C PRO A 419 23.80 -9.97 -15.76
N GLY A 420 23.10 -9.21 -14.95
CA GLY A 420 21.98 -8.38 -15.39
C GLY A 420 20.63 -9.11 -15.36
N ARG A 421 20.55 -10.41 -14.99
CA ARG A 421 19.34 -11.21 -14.82
C ARG A 421 19.29 -11.84 -13.44
N MET A 422 19.95 -12.99 -13.25
CA MET A 422 20.16 -13.61 -11.93
C MET A 422 21.59 -13.31 -11.46
N ASP A 423 21.73 -12.19 -10.78
CA ASP A 423 23.04 -11.60 -10.45
C ASP A 423 23.73 -12.37 -9.31
N VAL A 424 22.94 -12.85 -8.35
CA VAL A 424 23.41 -13.56 -7.16
C VAL A 424 22.96 -15.01 -7.23
N ARG A 425 23.91 -15.94 -7.16
CA ARG A 425 23.64 -17.38 -7.20
C ARG A 425 24.04 -18.01 -5.88
N LEU A 426 23.10 -18.68 -5.24
CA LEU A 426 23.31 -19.38 -3.97
C LEU A 426 23.04 -20.87 -4.17
N ASN A 427 24.10 -21.67 -4.05
CA ASN A 427 24.03 -23.14 -4.05
C ASN A 427 23.72 -23.62 -2.62
N LEU A 428 22.47 -23.96 -2.37
CA LEU A 428 22.04 -24.47 -1.07
C LEU A 428 22.26 -25.97 -1.01
N GLU A 429 23.32 -26.38 -0.33
CA GLU A 429 23.71 -27.76 -0.19
C GLU A 429 23.26 -28.36 1.15
N TYR A 430 23.62 -29.60 1.40
CA TYR A 430 23.46 -30.26 2.68
C TYR A 430 24.35 -29.61 3.75
N CYS A 431 24.01 -29.81 5.03
CA CYS A 431 24.59 -29.09 6.14
C CYS A 431 26.12 -29.22 6.24
N THR A 432 26.79 -28.07 6.40
CA THR A 432 28.16 -28.01 6.90
C THR A 432 28.19 -28.11 8.43
N HIS A 433 29.35 -28.38 9.01
CA HIS A 433 29.53 -28.36 10.45
C HIS A 433 29.21 -26.96 11.06
N TYR A 434 29.47 -25.90 10.34
CA TYR A 434 29.08 -24.54 10.73
C TYR A 434 27.57 -24.43 10.88
N GLN A 435 26.81 -24.88 9.89
CA GLN A 435 25.35 -24.85 9.92
C GLN A 435 24.77 -25.69 11.05
N ILE A 436 25.28 -26.90 11.27
CA ILE A 436 24.84 -27.77 12.39
C ILE A 436 25.03 -27.08 13.73
N ARG A 437 26.19 -26.45 13.97
CA ARG A 437 26.47 -25.71 15.21
C ARG A 437 25.51 -24.55 15.39
N LYS A 438 25.31 -23.76 14.35
CA LYS A 438 24.45 -22.57 14.40
C LYS A 438 22.98 -22.93 14.58
N MET A 439 22.48 -23.97 13.89
CA MET A 439 21.14 -24.52 14.11
C MET A 439 20.95 -24.98 15.55
N TYR A 440 21.93 -25.70 16.13
CA TYR A 440 21.90 -26.12 17.51
C TYR A 440 21.79 -24.94 18.48
N GLN A 441 22.60 -23.91 18.28
CA GLN A 441 22.56 -22.66 19.09
C GLN A 441 21.18 -22.00 19.02
N ASN A 442 20.58 -21.93 17.84
CA ASN A 442 19.26 -21.33 17.64
C ASN A 442 18.16 -22.13 18.33
N VAL A 443 18.19 -23.47 18.23
CA VAL A 443 17.19 -24.36 18.86
C VAL A 443 17.27 -24.34 20.39
N VAL A 444 18.49 -24.34 20.92
CA VAL A 444 18.75 -24.27 22.39
C VAL A 444 18.55 -22.84 22.92
N LYS A 445 18.39 -21.84 22.03
CA LYS A 445 18.28 -20.42 22.39
C LYS A 445 19.46 -19.90 23.23
N ASN A 446 20.65 -20.46 23.00
CA ASN A 446 21.87 -20.05 23.68
C ASN A 446 23.01 -19.90 22.65
N PRO A 447 23.44 -18.68 22.31
CA PRO A 447 24.50 -18.44 21.33
C PRO A 447 25.86 -19.00 21.75
N ASN A 448 26.06 -19.26 23.05
CA ASN A 448 27.28 -19.86 23.59
C ASN A 448 27.23 -21.39 23.71
N ALA A 449 26.08 -22.02 23.34
CA ALA A 449 25.96 -23.47 23.37
C ALA A 449 26.94 -24.11 22.38
N LYS A 450 27.69 -25.10 22.86
CA LYS A 450 28.68 -25.78 22.03
C LYS A 450 28.17 -27.15 21.66
N PHE A 451 28.02 -27.41 20.36
CA PHE A 451 27.81 -28.76 19.88
C PHE A 451 29.08 -29.58 20.09
N PRO A 452 28.98 -30.83 20.67
CA PRO A 452 30.16 -31.63 21.01
C PRO A 452 31.01 -31.95 19.77
N ASN A 453 32.28 -31.49 19.77
CA ASN A 453 33.17 -31.63 18.62
C ASN A 453 33.46 -33.09 18.27
N TYR A 454 33.52 -34.01 19.27
CA TYR A 454 33.78 -35.42 19.03
C TYR A 454 32.62 -36.12 18.28
N ILE A 455 31.38 -35.62 18.42
CA ILE A 455 30.23 -36.12 17.66
C ILE A 455 30.25 -35.46 16.27
N LEU A 456 30.51 -34.15 16.19
CA LEU A 456 30.53 -33.41 14.95
C LEU A 456 31.55 -33.99 13.95
N GLN A 457 32.74 -34.39 14.42
CA GLN A 457 33.76 -35.03 13.59
C GLN A 457 33.34 -36.40 13.01
N LYS A 458 32.34 -37.06 13.61
CA LYS A 458 31.76 -38.27 13.06
C LYS A 458 30.70 -38.05 12.00
N ILE A 459 30.23 -36.83 11.84
CA ILE A 459 29.25 -36.41 10.83
C ILE A 459 30.02 -35.93 9.60
N PRO A 460 29.93 -36.60 8.46
CA PRO A 460 30.55 -36.08 7.24
C PRO A 460 29.97 -34.72 6.83
N GLU A 461 30.81 -33.83 6.35
CA GLU A 461 30.37 -32.56 5.78
C GLU A 461 29.41 -32.81 4.62
N ARG A 462 28.33 -32.04 4.56
CA ARG A 462 27.33 -32.07 3.46
C ARG A 462 26.68 -33.43 3.26
N SER A 463 26.46 -34.17 4.35
CA SER A 463 25.78 -35.47 4.32
C SER A 463 24.29 -35.41 4.69
N LEU A 464 23.87 -34.45 5.46
CA LEU A 464 22.51 -34.32 5.98
C LEU A 464 21.76 -33.12 5.40
N PRO A 465 20.50 -33.26 4.94
CA PRO A 465 19.67 -32.16 4.54
C PRO A 465 19.33 -31.26 5.74
N PRO A 466 19.36 -29.92 5.58
CA PRO A 466 19.00 -28.98 6.64
C PRO A 466 17.61 -29.20 7.24
N CYS A 467 16.62 -29.63 6.45
CA CYS A 467 15.27 -29.89 6.93
C CYS A 467 15.24 -31.02 7.97
N ASP A 468 15.99 -32.12 7.75
CA ASP A 468 15.99 -33.26 8.63
C ASP A 468 16.81 -33.02 9.91
N VAL A 469 17.90 -32.28 9.77
CA VAL A 469 18.68 -31.79 10.91
C VAL A 469 17.82 -30.90 11.81
N MET A 470 17.12 -29.94 11.24
CA MET A 470 16.25 -29.03 11.98
C MET A 470 15.08 -29.76 12.63
N LEU A 471 14.41 -30.68 11.90
CA LEU A 471 13.30 -31.48 12.43
C LEU A 471 13.75 -32.31 13.62
N THR A 472 14.91 -32.95 13.53
CA THR A 472 15.50 -33.75 14.63
C THR A 472 15.79 -32.86 15.83
N MET A 473 16.45 -31.70 15.63
CA MET A 473 16.75 -30.79 16.74
C MET A 473 15.48 -30.25 17.39
N MET A 474 14.44 -29.94 16.62
CA MET A 474 13.15 -29.46 17.14
C MET A 474 12.44 -30.54 17.96
N SER A 475 12.50 -31.79 17.55
CA SER A 475 11.87 -32.88 18.25
C SER A 475 12.46 -33.09 19.66
N TYR A 476 13.74 -32.83 19.83
CA TYR A 476 14.48 -32.97 21.10
C TYR A 476 14.84 -31.63 21.75
N ARG A 477 14.16 -30.53 21.40
CA ARG A 477 14.49 -29.17 21.89
C ARG A 477 14.45 -29.02 23.42
N ASN A 478 13.64 -29.81 24.10
CA ASN A 478 13.53 -29.79 25.56
C ASN A 478 14.60 -30.70 26.26
N GLU A 479 15.30 -31.53 25.49
CA GLU A 479 16.32 -32.46 25.91
C GLU A 479 17.60 -32.21 25.09
N SER A 480 18.15 -31.00 25.24
CA SER A 480 19.25 -30.52 24.41
C SER A 480 20.47 -31.45 24.37
N ASP A 481 20.73 -32.19 25.46
CA ASP A 481 21.84 -33.11 25.59
C ASP A 481 21.70 -34.35 24.68
N LEU A 482 20.47 -34.72 24.29
CA LEU A 482 20.22 -35.82 23.37
C LEU A 482 20.35 -35.40 21.89
N ILE A 483 20.24 -34.11 21.56
CA ILE A 483 20.29 -33.64 20.19
C ILE A 483 21.52 -34.15 19.43
N PRO A 484 22.75 -34.03 19.96
CA PRO A 484 23.94 -34.49 19.24
C PRO A 484 23.93 -35.98 18.92
N ILE A 485 23.43 -36.79 19.84
CA ILE A 485 23.33 -38.25 19.67
C ILE A 485 22.29 -38.55 18.57
N LYS A 486 21.15 -37.90 18.60
CA LYS A 486 20.07 -38.09 17.60
C LYS A 486 20.48 -37.64 16.19
N ILE A 487 21.30 -36.62 16.07
CA ILE A 487 21.87 -36.22 14.77
C ILE A 487 22.86 -37.30 14.27
N LEU A 488 23.63 -37.94 15.15
CA LEU A 488 24.50 -39.04 14.77
C LEU A 488 23.69 -40.27 14.29
N GLU A 489 22.64 -40.63 15.01
CA GLU A 489 21.71 -41.72 14.60
C GLU A 489 21.08 -41.38 13.20
N LEU A 490 20.78 -40.12 12.93
CA LEU A 490 20.28 -39.69 11.64
C LEU A 490 21.30 -39.95 10.53
N VAL A 491 22.59 -39.70 10.74
CA VAL A 491 23.67 -40.02 9.80
C VAL A 491 23.71 -41.53 9.50
N GLU A 492 23.64 -42.36 10.54
CA GLU A 492 23.66 -43.84 10.39
C GLU A 492 22.46 -44.31 9.54
N LYS A 493 21.28 -43.71 9.74
CA LYS A 493 20.09 -43.99 8.93
C LYS A 493 20.30 -43.62 7.47
N TYR A 494 20.90 -42.48 7.18
CA TYR A 494 21.19 -42.08 5.81
C TYR A 494 22.22 -42.98 5.10
N TRP A 495 23.17 -43.55 5.85
CA TRP A 495 24.13 -44.52 5.28
C TRP A 495 23.53 -45.89 5.00
N GLN A 496 22.46 -46.27 5.71
CA GLN A 496 21.76 -47.52 5.45
C GLN A 496 20.79 -47.48 4.29
N THR A 497 20.36 -46.26 3.89
CA THR A 497 19.35 -46.05 2.86
C THR A 497 19.93 -45.65 1.50
N ASN A 498 21.20 -45.29 1.42
CA ASN A 498 21.98 -45.01 0.21
C ASN A 498 23.08 -46.03 0.00
#